data_e784f28b8e52b8a4a965ddd5ca17aca1
#
_entry.id   e784f28b8e52b8a4a965ddd5ca17aca1
#
_cell.length_a   1.000
_cell.length_b   1.000
_cell.length_c   1.000
_cell.angle_alpha   90.00
_cell.angle_beta   90.00
_cell.angle_gamma   90.00
#
_symmetry.space_group_name_H-M   'P 1'
#
loop_
_entity.id
_entity.type
_entity.pdbx_description
1 polymer ?
#
loop_
_entity_poly.entity_id
_entity_poly.type
_entity_poly.pdbx_seq_one_letter_code
_entity_poly.pdbx_strand_id
1 'polypeptide(L)'
;NYLKYAKTTHEKMKTLLYRHAAKDIYSFYECVGLNRNEDIIDTADINNVLKIGNKIIVTGTGGSGKSVMMKHFFLNILETTHYVPVLIELRGLNEYDEKGINLEEYIYEVMGTLKFKIERKYFEYSLETGCYVILLDGFDEVKNEISNSVTNQIVAMSKKYPENHYILSSRPLEEFMGWNQFEELHAMPLSKEQALSLI
;
A
#
# COMPACT_ATOMS: atom_id res chain seq x y z
N ASN A 1 -10.32 -18.51 -3.16
CA ASN A 1 -11.44 -17.57 -2.97
C ASN A 1 -11.03 -16.15 -2.56
N TYR A 2 -9.97 -15.98 -1.74
CA TYR A 2 -9.44 -14.67 -1.36
C TYR A 2 -9.07 -13.82 -2.57
N LEU A 3 -8.19 -14.31 -3.44
CA LEU A 3 -7.66 -13.55 -4.58
C LEU A 3 -8.79 -13.02 -5.49
N LYS A 4 -9.80 -13.86 -5.76
CA LYS A 4 -10.95 -13.45 -6.58
C LYS A 4 -11.79 -12.37 -5.90
N TYR A 5 -12.07 -12.52 -4.59
CA TYR A 5 -12.88 -11.57 -3.85
C TYR A 5 -12.14 -10.25 -3.63
N ALA A 6 -10.87 -10.32 -3.27
CA ALA A 6 -10.01 -9.16 -3.10
C ALA A 6 -9.81 -8.40 -4.42
N LYS A 7 -9.64 -9.10 -5.56
CA LYS A 7 -9.60 -8.47 -6.89
C LYS A 7 -10.88 -7.66 -7.12
N THR A 8 -12.06 -8.28 -6.98
CA THR A 8 -13.35 -7.60 -7.19
C THR A 8 -13.56 -6.40 -6.25
N THR A 9 -13.01 -6.47 -5.02
CA THR A 9 -13.09 -5.37 -4.05
C THR A 9 -12.21 -4.19 -4.45
N HIS A 10 -11.01 -4.45 -4.97
CA HIS A 10 -10.01 -3.42 -5.24
C HIS A 10 -9.97 -2.94 -6.69
N GLU A 11 -10.55 -3.68 -7.65
CA GLU A 11 -10.61 -3.26 -9.06
C GLU A 11 -11.48 -2.02 -9.30
N LYS A 12 -12.34 -1.65 -8.34
CA LYS A 12 -13.25 -0.51 -8.47
C LYS A 12 -13.03 0.53 -7.39
N MET A 13 -13.19 1.80 -7.75
CA MET A 13 -13.02 2.92 -6.85
C MET A 13 -13.99 4.06 -7.18
N LYS A 14 -14.42 4.80 -6.14
CA LYS A 14 -15.03 6.13 -6.28
C LYS A 14 -13.93 7.18 -6.23
N THR A 15 -14.00 8.15 -7.10
CA THR A 15 -13.10 9.30 -7.13
C THR A 15 -13.88 10.60 -7.04
N LEU A 16 -13.19 11.72 -6.93
CA LEU A 16 -13.83 13.04 -6.97
C LEU A 16 -14.64 13.27 -8.28
N LEU A 17 -14.19 12.68 -9.38
CA LEU A 17 -14.86 12.75 -10.69
C LEU A 17 -16.04 11.77 -10.78
N TYR A 18 -15.94 10.61 -10.11
CA TYR A 18 -16.94 9.54 -10.15
C TYR A 18 -17.55 9.28 -8.76
N ARG A 19 -18.23 10.30 -8.19
CA ARG A 19 -18.77 10.25 -6.82
C ARG A 19 -19.94 9.30 -6.64
N HIS A 20 -20.77 9.12 -7.70
CA HIS A 20 -22.03 8.40 -7.62
C HIS A 20 -21.89 6.90 -7.85
N ALA A 21 -20.89 6.46 -8.62
CA ALA A 21 -20.66 5.04 -8.90
C ALA A 21 -19.17 4.72 -8.89
N ALA A 22 -18.80 3.59 -8.29
CA ALA A 22 -17.43 3.10 -8.38
C ALA A 22 -17.17 2.63 -9.81
N LYS A 23 -16.04 3.04 -10.38
CA LYS A 23 -15.57 2.63 -11.70
C LYS A 23 -14.33 1.77 -11.58
N ASP A 24 -14.10 0.95 -12.60
CA ASP A 24 -12.87 0.18 -12.74
C ASP A 24 -11.69 1.15 -12.78
N ILE A 25 -10.65 0.85 -11.98
CA ILE A 25 -9.49 1.75 -11.85
C ILE A 25 -8.77 1.95 -13.19
N TYR A 26 -8.69 0.93 -14.03
CA TYR A 26 -8.03 1.01 -15.34
C TYR A 26 -8.86 1.78 -16.38
N SER A 27 -10.09 2.19 -16.06
CA SER A 27 -10.85 3.11 -16.90
C SER A 27 -10.45 4.59 -16.74
N PHE A 28 -9.65 4.91 -15.71
CA PHE A 28 -9.24 6.28 -15.39
C PHE A 28 -7.85 6.38 -14.76
N TYR A 29 -7.15 5.28 -14.53
CA TYR A 29 -5.81 5.28 -13.94
C TYR A 29 -4.75 5.31 -15.04
N GLU A 30 -3.86 6.28 -14.92
CA GLU A 30 -2.63 6.37 -15.68
C GLU A 30 -1.45 6.05 -14.76
N CYS A 31 -0.58 5.13 -15.19
CA CYS A 31 0.62 4.78 -14.43
C CYS A 31 1.57 5.97 -14.38
N VAL A 32 1.76 6.52 -13.19
CA VAL A 32 2.78 7.55 -12.96
C VAL A 32 4.06 6.89 -12.48
N GLY A 33 5.22 7.34 -12.97
CA GLY A 33 6.51 6.85 -12.53
C GLY A 33 6.80 7.22 -11.07
N LEU A 34 7.71 6.47 -10.46
CA LEU A 34 8.33 6.83 -9.18
C LEU A 34 9.74 7.33 -9.43
N ASN A 35 10.10 8.44 -8.79
CA ASN A 35 11.45 9.00 -8.86
C ASN A 35 12.25 8.51 -7.64
N ARG A 36 13.44 7.98 -7.92
CA ARG A 36 14.49 7.66 -6.95
C ARG A 36 15.74 8.44 -7.33
N ASN A 37 15.99 9.58 -6.70
CA ASN A 37 17.06 10.52 -7.09
C ASN A 37 16.89 10.99 -8.54
N GLU A 38 17.69 10.47 -9.49
CA GLU A 38 17.62 10.79 -10.92
C GLU A 38 16.95 9.67 -11.75
N ASP A 39 16.72 8.49 -11.15
CA ASP A 39 16.13 7.34 -11.82
C ASP A 39 14.60 7.39 -11.78
N ILE A 40 13.98 7.14 -12.93
CA ILE A 40 12.53 6.98 -13.05
C ILE A 40 12.21 5.49 -13.11
N ILE A 41 11.38 5.05 -12.16
CA ILE A 41 10.93 3.68 -12.05
C ILE A 41 9.54 3.60 -12.67
N ASP A 42 9.39 2.74 -13.68
CA ASP A 42 8.11 2.42 -14.28
C ASP A 42 7.24 1.59 -13.32
N THR A 43 6.06 2.10 -12.98
CA THR A 43 5.11 1.45 -12.07
C THR A 43 4.11 0.55 -12.77
N ALA A 44 4.11 0.46 -14.08
CA ALA A 44 3.23 -0.44 -14.83
C ALA A 44 3.49 -1.91 -14.50
N ASP A 45 4.72 -2.26 -14.15
CA ASP A 45 5.12 -3.56 -13.62
C ASP A 45 5.64 -3.42 -12.18
N ILE A 46 4.90 -3.95 -11.22
CA ILE A 46 5.27 -3.93 -9.79
C ILE A 46 6.65 -4.56 -9.53
N ASN A 47 7.08 -5.51 -10.37
CA ASN A 47 8.39 -6.13 -10.23
C ASN A 47 9.53 -5.11 -10.32
N ASN A 48 9.36 -3.98 -11.02
CA ASN A 48 10.34 -2.91 -11.04
C ASN A 48 10.48 -2.22 -9.69
N VAL A 49 9.37 -2.09 -8.96
CA VAL A 49 9.34 -1.51 -7.60
C VAL A 49 9.92 -2.51 -6.59
N LEU A 50 9.50 -3.78 -6.64
CA LEU A 50 9.97 -4.82 -5.71
C LEU A 50 11.47 -5.10 -5.81
N LYS A 51 12.08 -4.88 -6.97
CA LYS A 51 13.56 -5.00 -7.15
C LYS A 51 14.37 -3.95 -6.41
N ILE A 52 13.77 -2.83 -6.02
CA ILE A 52 14.46 -1.75 -5.30
C ILE A 52 14.78 -2.19 -3.88
N GLY A 53 13.85 -2.87 -3.24
CA GLY A 53 13.99 -3.35 -1.89
C GLY A 53 12.68 -3.86 -1.29
N ASN A 54 12.79 -4.45 -0.10
CA ASN A 54 11.63 -5.00 0.59
C ASN A 54 10.84 -3.96 1.40
N LYS A 55 11.37 -2.74 1.56
CA LYS A 55 10.77 -1.70 2.42
C LYS A 55 10.81 -0.38 1.69
N ILE A 56 9.66 0.08 1.24
CA ILE A 56 9.52 1.24 0.37
C ILE A 56 8.48 2.20 0.93
N ILE A 57 8.78 3.48 0.89
CA ILE A 57 7.84 4.57 1.13
C ILE A 57 7.60 5.29 -0.19
N VAL A 58 6.36 5.36 -0.62
CA VAL A 58 5.93 6.16 -1.77
C VAL A 58 5.36 7.46 -1.28
N THR A 59 6.08 8.56 -1.50
CA THR A 59 5.63 9.91 -1.12
C THR A 59 5.09 10.67 -2.32
N GLY A 60 4.23 11.65 -2.05
CA GLY A 60 3.68 12.54 -3.08
C GLY A 60 2.62 13.45 -2.50
N THR A 61 2.33 14.55 -3.19
CA THR A 61 1.35 15.55 -2.76
C THR A 61 -0.06 14.98 -2.63
N GLY A 62 -0.94 15.69 -1.91
CA GLY A 62 -2.37 15.35 -1.86
C GLY A 62 -2.97 15.33 -3.26
N GLY A 63 -3.75 14.28 -3.58
CA GLY A 63 -4.35 14.12 -4.90
C GLY A 63 -3.42 13.60 -6.01
N SER A 64 -2.17 13.24 -5.71
CA SER A 64 -1.23 12.67 -6.70
C SER A 64 -1.55 11.23 -7.15
N GLY A 65 -2.66 10.64 -6.68
CA GLY A 65 -3.08 9.31 -7.11
C GLY A 65 -2.47 8.14 -6.34
N LYS A 66 -1.79 8.35 -5.21
CA LYS A 66 -1.13 7.28 -4.43
C LYS A 66 -2.05 6.12 -4.06
N SER A 67 -3.27 6.39 -3.58
CA SER A 67 -4.23 5.33 -3.24
C SER A 67 -4.70 4.53 -4.46
N VAL A 68 -4.77 5.16 -5.63
CA VAL A 68 -5.05 4.45 -6.89
C VAL A 68 -3.84 3.60 -7.28
N MET A 69 -2.63 4.13 -7.14
CA MET A 69 -1.37 3.39 -7.35
C MET A 69 -1.28 2.17 -6.42
N MET A 70 -1.65 2.29 -5.14
CA MET A 70 -1.67 1.16 -4.20
C MET A 70 -2.64 0.06 -4.66
N LYS A 71 -3.81 0.43 -5.19
CA LYS A 71 -4.75 -0.54 -5.77
C LYS A 71 -4.23 -1.15 -7.06
N HIS A 72 -3.57 -0.36 -7.92
CA HIS A 72 -2.88 -0.86 -9.09
C HIS A 72 -1.80 -1.88 -8.70
N PHE A 73 -0.94 -1.56 -7.72
CA PHE A 73 0.06 -2.49 -7.20
C PHE A 73 -0.59 -3.78 -6.69
N PHE A 74 -1.66 -3.67 -5.91
CA PHE A 74 -2.40 -4.83 -5.42
C PHE A 74 -2.84 -5.76 -6.57
N LEU A 75 -3.47 -5.20 -7.62
CA LEU A 75 -3.95 -5.97 -8.77
C LEU A 75 -2.78 -6.54 -9.60
N ASN A 76 -1.72 -5.75 -9.77
CA ASN A 76 -0.55 -6.18 -10.55
C ASN A 76 0.21 -7.30 -9.84
N ILE A 77 0.36 -7.26 -8.50
CA ILE A 77 0.93 -8.34 -7.70
C ILE A 77 0.15 -9.64 -7.92
N LEU A 78 -1.19 -9.58 -7.91
CA LEU A 78 -2.04 -10.75 -8.15
C LEU A 78 -1.81 -11.40 -9.51
N GLU A 79 -1.45 -10.61 -10.51
CA GLU A 79 -1.34 -11.05 -11.91
C GLU A 79 0.09 -11.46 -12.30
N THR A 80 1.10 -10.82 -11.71
CA THR A 80 2.49 -10.93 -12.20
C THR A 80 3.45 -11.57 -11.21
N THR A 81 3.03 -11.81 -9.96
CA THR A 81 3.91 -12.36 -8.92
C THR A 81 3.32 -13.60 -8.24
N HIS A 82 4.12 -14.24 -7.41
CA HIS A 82 3.69 -15.35 -6.53
C HIS A 82 3.33 -14.89 -5.11
N TYR A 83 3.49 -13.60 -4.81
CA TYR A 83 3.15 -13.04 -3.51
C TYR A 83 1.65 -12.88 -3.30
N VAL A 84 1.25 -12.89 -2.05
CA VAL A 84 -0.11 -12.56 -1.62
C VAL A 84 -0.17 -11.06 -1.30
N PRO A 85 -0.84 -10.21 -2.08
CA PRO A 85 -0.97 -8.81 -1.74
C PRO A 85 -1.98 -8.61 -0.61
N VAL A 86 -1.65 -7.70 0.30
CA VAL A 86 -2.54 -7.23 1.37
C VAL A 86 -2.58 -5.71 1.33
N LEU A 87 -3.76 -5.13 1.16
CA LEU A 87 -3.94 -3.67 1.14
C LEU A 87 -4.65 -3.22 2.40
N ILE A 88 -3.99 -2.35 3.16
CA ILE A 88 -4.44 -1.79 4.44
C ILE A 88 -4.58 -0.28 4.31
N GLU A 89 -5.79 0.24 4.49
CA GLU A 89 -6.02 1.67 4.65
C GLU A 89 -5.72 2.05 6.11
N LEU A 90 -4.58 2.72 6.36
CA LEU A 90 -4.09 3.01 7.72
C LEU A 90 -5.04 3.92 8.53
N ARG A 91 -5.87 4.74 7.85
CA ARG A 91 -6.91 5.52 8.52
C ARG A 91 -7.90 4.67 9.32
N GLY A 92 -8.05 3.39 9.00
CA GLY A 92 -8.90 2.47 9.78
C GLY A 92 -8.39 2.27 11.20
N LEU A 93 -7.09 2.48 11.45
CA LEU A 93 -6.50 2.43 12.80
C LEU A 93 -6.95 3.61 13.68
N ASN A 94 -7.51 4.67 13.11
CA ASN A 94 -8.02 5.83 13.85
C ASN A 94 -9.23 5.52 14.76
N GLU A 95 -9.82 4.34 14.61
CA GLU A 95 -10.90 3.83 15.49
C GLU A 95 -10.35 3.20 16.78
N TYR A 96 -9.03 3.00 16.88
CA TYR A 96 -8.39 2.38 18.05
C TYR A 96 -7.71 3.42 18.93
N ASP A 97 -7.65 3.15 20.24
CA ASP A 97 -6.80 3.86 21.17
C ASP A 97 -5.34 3.44 20.97
N GLU A 98 -4.39 4.32 21.31
CA GLU A 98 -2.95 4.06 21.16
C GLU A 98 -2.50 2.71 21.73
N LYS A 99 -3.05 2.30 22.88
CA LYS A 99 -2.74 1.03 23.55
C LYS A 99 -3.43 -0.18 22.91
N GLY A 100 -4.49 0.04 22.14
CA GLY A 100 -5.27 -1.01 21.48
C GLY A 100 -4.77 -1.35 20.10
N ILE A 101 -3.81 -0.57 19.53
CA ILE A 101 -3.29 -0.81 18.20
C ILE A 101 -2.42 -2.06 18.19
N ASN A 102 -2.76 -2.98 17.31
CA ASN A 102 -1.94 -4.12 16.95
C ASN A 102 -2.02 -4.30 15.43
N LEU A 103 -0.99 -3.84 14.71
CA LEU A 103 -0.98 -3.84 13.26
C LEU A 103 -1.05 -5.26 12.67
N GLU A 104 -0.37 -6.22 13.27
CA GLU A 104 -0.38 -7.62 12.81
C GLU A 104 -1.78 -8.23 12.94
N GLU A 105 -2.48 -7.96 14.06
CA GLU A 105 -3.86 -8.39 14.26
C GLU A 105 -4.80 -7.70 13.29
N TYR A 106 -4.65 -6.39 13.12
CA TYR A 106 -5.45 -5.61 12.18
C TYR A 106 -5.33 -6.13 10.75
N ILE A 107 -4.11 -6.46 10.30
CA ILE A 107 -3.88 -7.08 9.00
C ILE A 107 -4.62 -8.42 8.90
N TYR A 108 -4.51 -9.27 9.92
CA TYR A 108 -5.18 -10.57 9.95
C TYR A 108 -6.71 -10.44 9.87
N GLU A 109 -7.29 -9.49 10.62
CA GLU A 109 -8.72 -9.19 10.59
C GLU A 109 -9.17 -8.68 9.21
N VAL A 110 -8.45 -7.72 8.62
CA VAL A 110 -8.74 -7.18 7.27
C VAL A 110 -8.72 -8.30 6.22
N MET A 111 -7.72 -9.18 6.26
CA MET A 111 -7.67 -10.35 5.38
C MET A 111 -8.88 -11.26 5.59
N GLY A 112 -9.32 -11.47 6.83
CA GLY A 112 -10.52 -12.22 7.17
C GLY A 112 -11.79 -11.64 6.55
N THR A 113 -11.95 -10.31 6.55
CA THR A 113 -13.08 -9.62 5.88
C THR A 113 -13.10 -9.87 4.38
N LEU A 114 -11.94 -10.05 3.77
CA LEU A 114 -11.76 -10.39 2.35
C LEU A 114 -11.86 -11.90 2.09
N LYS A 115 -12.43 -12.67 3.04
CA LYS A 115 -12.63 -14.13 2.95
C LYS A 115 -11.33 -14.95 2.89
N PHE A 116 -10.24 -14.40 3.40
CA PHE A 116 -9.01 -15.14 3.59
C PHE A 116 -9.10 -15.96 4.88
N LYS A 117 -9.68 -17.15 4.77
CA LYS A 117 -9.86 -18.06 5.90
C LYS A 117 -8.58 -18.87 6.10
N ILE A 118 -7.68 -18.36 6.89
CA ILE A 118 -6.44 -19.04 7.31
C ILE A 118 -6.41 -19.10 8.84
N GLU A 119 -5.96 -20.21 9.42
CA GLU A 119 -5.74 -20.28 10.86
C GLU A 119 -4.54 -19.40 11.24
N ARG A 120 -4.59 -18.79 12.43
CA ARG A 120 -3.56 -17.87 12.93
C ARG A 120 -2.14 -18.41 12.78
N LYS A 121 -1.91 -19.65 13.16
CA LYS A 121 -0.58 -20.30 13.07
C LYS A 121 -0.03 -20.36 11.64
N TYR A 122 -0.89 -20.52 10.64
CA TYR A 122 -0.47 -20.54 9.23
C TYR A 122 -0.26 -19.13 8.68
N PHE A 123 -1.02 -18.15 9.18
CA PHE A 123 -0.78 -16.75 8.88
C PHE A 123 0.59 -16.29 9.40
N GLU A 124 0.91 -16.60 10.67
CA GLU A 124 2.22 -16.30 11.26
C GLU A 124 3.35 -17.00 10.50
N TYR A 125 3.21 -18.28 10.20
CA TYR A 125 4.19 -19.01 9.37
C TYR A 125 4.38 -18.39 7.98
N SER A 126 3.30 -17.94 7.33
CA SER A 126 3.40 -17.30 6.02
C SER A 126 4.04 -15.90 6.09
N LEU A 127 3.90 -15.18 7.20
CA LEU A 127 4.67 -13.95 7.46
C LEU A 127 6.16 -14.26 7.63
N GLU A 128 6.51 -15.30 8.39
CA GLU A 128 7.91 -15.73 8.62
C GLU A 128 8.60 -16.16 7.32
N THR A 129 7.84 -16.73 6.39
CA THR A 129 8.37 -17.22 5.10
C THR A 129 8.31 -16.19 3.97
N GLY A 130 7.88 -14.95 4.24
CA GLY A 130 7.93 -13.87 3.25
C GLY A 130 6.90 -14.00 2.11
N CYS A 131 5.69 -14.50 2.42
CA CYS A 131 4.68 -14.72 1.39
C CYS A 131 3.95 -13.45 0.93
N TYR A 132 4.14 -12.31 1.60
CA TYR A 132 3.27 -11.14 1.40
C TYR A 132 3.97 -9.93 0.79
N VAL A 133 3.20 -9.18 0.00
CA VAL A 133 3.44 -7.75 -0.24
C VAL A 133 2.37 -6.97 0.52
N ILE A 134 2.79 -6.28 1.59
CA ILE A 134 1.92 -5.53 2.49
C ILE A 134 1.92 -4.06 2.04
N LEU A 135 0.79 -3.62 1.51
CA LEU A 135 0.55 -2.27 1.02
C LEU A 135 -0.16 -1.48 2.12
N LEU A 136 0.50 -0.46 2.67
CA LEU A 136 0.02 0.39 3.76
C LEU A 136 -0.33 1.76 3.19
N ASP A 137 -1.62 2.00 2.92
CA ASP A 137 -2.07 3.22 2.26
C ASP A 137 -2.46 4.32 3.25
N GLY A 138 -1.95 5.54 3.00
CA GLY A 138 -2.39 6.77 3.67
C GLY A 138 -1.84 6.95 5.09
N PHE A 139 -0.53 6.87 5.28
CA PHE A 139 0.08 7.10 6.60
C PHE A 139 -0.18 8.53 7.11
N ASP A 140 -0.21 9.52 6.23
CA ASP A 140 -0.55 10.91 6.55
C ASP A 140 -2.03 11.12 6.99
N GLU A 141 -2.88 10.11 6.85
CA GLU A 141 -4.27 10.10 7.32
C GLU A 141 -4.42 9.55 8.75
N VAL A 142 -3.34 9.03 9.34
CA VAL A 142 -3.29 8.55 10.71
C VAL A 142 -3.33 9.74 11.67
N LYS A 143 -4.17 9.66 12.72
CA LYS A 143 -4.25 10.72 13.74
C LYS A 143 -2.93 10.88 14.49
N ASN A 144 -2.56 12.13 14.79
CA ASN A 144 -1.30 12.43 15.48
C ASN A 144 -1.14 11.69 16.82
N GLU A 145 -2.24 11.49 17.54
CA GLU A 145 -2.27 10.83 18.86
C GLU A 145 -1.79 9.38 18.81
N ILE A 146 -1.95 8.72 17.66
CA ILE A 146 -1.58 7.32 17.48
C ILE A 146 -0.42 7.12 16.48
N SER A 147 0.02 8.18 15.80
CA SER A 147 1.03 8.10 14.73
C SER A 147 2.32 7.43 15.20
N ASN A 148 2.83 7.80 16.37
CA ASN A 148 4.04 7.18 16.95
C ASN A 148 3.86 5.68 17.21
N SER A 149 2.68 5.25 17.68
CA SER A 149 2.40 3.84 17.91
C SER A 149 2.35 3.07 16.59
N VAL A 150 1.69 3.62 15.57
CA VAL A 150 1.61 3.03 14.22
C VAL A 150 3.00 2.93 13.59
N THR A 151 3.81 4.01 13.68
CA THR A 151 5.22 4.02 13.24
C THR A 151 6.02 2.88 13.85
N ASN A 152 5.99 2.78 15.19
CA ASN A 152 6.73 1.76 15.91
C ASN A 152 6.31 0.35 15.50
N GLN A 153 5.02 0.13 15.25
CA GLN A 153 4.52 -1.18 14.85
C GLN A 153 4.87 -1.54 13.42
N ILE A 154 4.82 -0.59 12.47
CA ILE A 154 5.27 -0.82 11.09
C ILE A 154 6.77 -1.20 11.09
N VAL A 155 7.59 -0.42 11.79
CA VAL A 155 9.03 -0.66 11.89
C VAL A 155 9.32 -2.00 12.58
N ALA A 156 8.64 -2.31 13.69
CA ALA A 156 8.82 -3.57 14.41
C ALA A 156 8.40 -4.78 13.57
N MET A 157 7.25 -4.71 12.90
CA MET A 157 6.75 -5.77 12.03
C MET A 157 7.69 -6.03 10.85
N SER A 158 8.20 -4.95 10.22
CA SER A 158 9.14 -5.07 9.10
C SER A 158 10.52 -5.61 9.50
N LYS A 159 10.89 -5.52 10.80
CA LYS A 159 12.08 -6.17 11.37
C LYS A 159 11.81 -7.60 11.75
N LYS A 160 10.62 -7.88 12.31
CA LYS A 160 10.23 -9.23 12.74
C LYS A 160 10.07 -10.18 11.53
N TYR A 161 9.56 -9.66 10.42
CA TYR A 161 9.26 -10.42 9.21
C TYR A 161 9.94 -9.81 7.97
N PRO A 162 11.28 -9.83 7.89
CA PRO A 162 12.06 -9.06 6.91
C PRO A 162 11.92 -9.56 5.47
N GLU A 163 11.48 -10.81 5.27
CA GLU A 163 11.36 -11.43 3.95
C GLU A 163 10.10 -10.97 3.18
N ASN A 164 9.14 -10.30 3.86
CA ASN A 164 7.99 -9.71 3.19
C ASN A 164 8.36 -8.35 2.60
N HIS A 165 7.58 -7.94 1.60
CA HIS A 165 7.65 -6.59 1.08
C HIS A 165 6.66 -5.68 1.81
N TYR A 166 7.10 -4.46 2.11
CA TYR A 166 6.30 -3.40 2.73
C TYR A 166 6.35 -2.16 1.85
N ILE A 167 5.21 -1.72 1.36
CA ILE A 167 5.09 -0.49 0.56
C ILE A 167 4.11 0.44 1.28
N LEU A 168 4.61 1.56 1.76
CA LEU A 168 3.85 2.59 2.48
C LEU A 168 3.55 3.75 1.56
N SER A 169 2.34 4.29 1.57
CA SER A 169 2.04 5.56 0.91
C SER A 169 1.81 6.68 1.92
N SER A 170 2.30 7.88 1.62
CA SER A 170 2.13 9.06 2.45
C SER A 170 2.32 10.36 1.66
N ARG A 171 1.97 11.49 2.27
CA ARG A 171 2.60 12.76 1.92
C ARG A 171 4.05 12.76 2.44
N PRO A 172 4.94 13.60 1.87
CA PRO A 172 6.29 13.75 2.42
C PRO A 172 6.21 14.20 3.90
N LEU A 173 6.92 13.48 4.77
CA LEU A 173 7.00 13.76 6.21
C LEU A 173 8.45 13.72 6.66
N GLU A 174 8.86 14.65 7.53
CA GLU A 174 10.21 14.73 8.06
C GLU A 174 10.60 13.49 8.87
N GLU A 175 9.64 12.82 9.49
CA GLU A 175 9.88 11.62 10.30
C GLU A 175 10.45 10.45 9.49
N PHE A 176 10.21 10.38 8.16
CA PHE A 176 10.77 9.34 7.30
C PHE A 176 12.30 9.39 7.22
N MET A 177 12.92 10.53 7.50
CA MET A 177 14.38 10.65 7.61
C MET A 177 14.98 9.72 8.68
N GLY A 178 14.19 9.31 9.68
CA GLY A 178 14.56 8.34 10.70
C GLY A 178 14.32 6.87 10.33
N TRP A 179 13.65 6.58 9.22
CA TRP A 179 13.31 5.23 8.81
C TRP A 179 14.39 4.60 7.90
N ASN A 180 15.63 4.55 8.39
CA ASN A 180 16.85 4.17 7.66
C ASN A 180 16.79 2.83 6.90
N GLN A 181 15.79 2.00 7.17
CA GLN A 181 15.61 0.71 6.50
C GLN A 181 14.60 0.76 5.33
N PHE A 182 13.94 1.91 5.13
CA PHE A 182 13.01 2.14 4.05
C PHE A 182 13.62 3.02 2.98
N GLU A 183 13.42 2.66 1.72
CA GLU A 183 13.75 3.49 0.56
C GLU A 183 12.58 4.42 0.26
N GLU A 184 12.82 5.72 0.19
CA GLU A 184 11.80 6.70 -0.18
C GLU A 184 11.81 6.94 -1.69
N LEU A 185 10.65 6.78 -2.30
CA LEU A 185 10.38 7.03 -3.72
C LEU A 185 9.32 8.11 -3.85
N HIS A 186 9.49 9.02 -4.80
CA HIS A 186 8.58 10.15 -4.98
C HIS A 186 7.65 9.90 -6.19
N ALA A 187 6.34 9.91 -5.96
CA ALA A 187 5.37 9.82 -7.04
C ALA A 187 5.49 11.04 -7.96
N MET A 188 5.70 10.78 -9.23
CA MET A 188 5.79 11.84 -10.24
C MET A 188 4.39 12.46 -10.48
N PRO A 189 4.32 13.74 -10.80
CA PRO A 189 3.06 14.34 -11.25
C PRO A 189 2.65 13.71 -12.59
N LEU A 190 1.34 13.68 -12.84
CA LEU A 190 0.82 13.35 -14.17
C LEU A 190 1.41 14.28 -15.22
N SER A 191 1.84 13.73 -16.34
CA SER A 191 2.19 14.54 -17.50
C SER A 191 0.94 15.27 -18.01
N LYS A 192 1.15 16.31 -18.83
CA LYS A 192 0.03 17.03 -19.44
C LYS A 192 -0.85 16.11 -20.30
N GLU A 193 -0.24 15.15 -20.98
CA GLU A 193 -0.91 14.17 -21.82
C GLU A 193 -1.75 13.19 -20.96
N GLN A 194 -1.15 12.65 -19.88
CA GLN A 194 -1.84 11.81 -18.91
C GLN A 194 -3.02 12.55 -18.24
N ALA A 195 -2.83 13.81 -17.88
CA ALA A 195 -3.91 14.61 -17.29
C ALA A 195 -5.06 14.86 -18.28
N LEU A 196 -4.76 15.02 -19.57
CA LEU A 196 -5.79 15.18 -20.61
C LEU A 196 -6.55 13.88 -20.91
N SER A 197 -5.91 12.71 -20.79
CA SER A 197 -6.55 11.40 -20.99
C SER A 197 -7.59 11.07 -19.92
N LEU A 198 -7.56 11.76 -18.77
CA LEU A 198 -8.48 11.55 -17.65
C LEU A 198 -9.79 12.39 -17.76
N ILE A 199 -9.89 13.25 -18.76
CA ILE A 199 -11.04 14.15 -18.96
C ILE A 199 -11.93 13.62 -20.08
#